data_146ba0cbfcdeb729d48246ef2e73d900
#
_entry.id   146ba0cbfcdeb729d48246ef2e73d900
#
_cell.length_a   1.000
_cell.length_b   1.000
_cell.length_c   1.000
_cell.angle_alpha   90.00
_cell.angle_beta   90.00
_cell.angle_gamma   90.00
#
_symmetry.space_group_name_H-M   'P 1'
#
loop_
_entity.id
_entity.type
_entity.pdbx_description
1 polymer ?
#
loop_
_entity_poly.entity_id
_entity_poly.type
_entity_poly.pdbx_seq_one_letter_code
_entity_poly.pdbx_strand_id
1 'polypeptide(L)'
;TQGYSSAASDVYKRQVLEGTSPTMAKPMSPNAEVGIDLGTSTVAITYDKKLDLRELGGEVNDIEAEIARLDRKLDRQRRASNPQNYDKLGRIKRLKKGERREWHYSQGYYKTFYLRRTLYAKRQAKLKQFHERLAEEILSMGNQINVERMSMAGLSKRSKKTKINPKMGRPYSKKRFGKSIANHAPSMFIEALTRKGKARGATVTRYDPKPIKASQYDHTDGSNKKAPLSQREKTLSNGDKVQRDLYSAFLMKCLNADGTISQYKCNRFYPEFKRMHDELLAELRRQKAGGKKFPSCMGV
;
A
#
# COMPACT_ATOMS: atom_id res chain seq x y z
N THR A 1 -41.12 -16.74 35.03
CA THR A 1 -39.67 -16.65 34.71
C THR A 1 -39.52 -15.93 33.39
N GLN A 2 -39.25 -14.62 33.45
CA GLN A 2 -38.87 -13.84 32.31
C GLN A 2 -37.45 -14.17 31.89
N GLY A 3 -37.28 -14.81 30.75
CA GLY A 3 -35.99 -15.00 30.11
C GLY A 3 -35.48 -13.68 29.57
N TYR A 4 -34.48 -13.08 30.17
CA TYR A 4 -33.76 -11.96 29.63
C TYR A 4 -32.97 -12.44 28.42
N SER A 5 -33.31 -11.89 27.25
CA SER A 5 -32.52 -12.07 26.03
C SER A 5 -31.20 -11.30 26.16
N SER A 6 -30.07 -12.02 26.19
CA SER A 6 -28.72 -11.42 26.23
C SER A 6 -28.33 -10.69 24.96
N ALA A 7 -29.22 -10.58 23.97
CA ALA A 7 -28.99 -9.89 22.73
C ALA A 7 -29.29 -8.37 22.79
N ALA A 8 -29.74 -7.85 23.93
CA ALA A 8 -30.16 -6.44 24.06
C ALA A 8 -29.10 -5.52 24.70
N SER A 9 -27.89 -6.01 25.02
CA SER A 9 -26.92 -5.24 25.80
C SER A 9 -25.98 -4.32 24.98
N ASP A 10 -25.99 -4.38 23.66
CA ASP A 10 -25.08 -3.57 22.82
C ASP A 10 -25.80 -2.49 22.01
N VAL A 11 -26.59 -1.65 22.69
CA VAL A 11 -27.13 -0.42 22.07
C VAL A 11 -26.10 0.69 22.18
N TYR A 12 -25.27 0.88 21.14
CA TYR A 12 -24.41 2.04 21.04
C TYR A 12 -25.22 3.31 20.78
N LYS A 13 -25.27 4.23 21.75
CA LYS A 13 -25.76 5.58 21.51
C LYS A 13 -24.73 6.34 20.67
N ARG A 14 -25.07 6.68 19.44
CA ARG A 14 -24.32 7.63 18.64
C ARG A 14 -24.85 9.02 18.94
N GLN A 15 -24.06 9.86 19.60
CA GLN A 15 -24.34 11.28 19.72
C GLN A 15 -23.60 12.03 18.60
N VAL A 16 -24.32 12.86 17.86
CA VAL A 16 -23.75 13.86 16.95
C VAL A 16 -23.62 15.14 17.77
N LEU A 17 -22.40 15.58 18.00
CA LEU A 17 -22.11 16.84 18.67
C LEU A 17 -21.79 17.89 17.59
N GLU A 18 -22.36 19.09 17.73
CA GLU A 18 -21.95 20.26 16.95
C GLU A 18 -20.60 20.77 17.49
N GLY A 19 -19.71 21.18 16.58
CA GLY A 19 -18.41 21.73 16.92
C GLY A 19 -17.25 20.95 16.34
N THR A 20 -16.05 21.43 16.64
CA THR A 20 -14.81 20.79 16.22
C THR A 20 -14.47 19.67 17.19
N SER A 21 -14.25 18.45 16.66
CA SER A 21 -13.81 17.31 17.47
C SER A 21 -12.54 17.69 18.27
N PRO A 22 -12.50 17.43 19.59
CA PRO A 22 -11.29 17.68 20.37
C PRO A 22 -10.13 16.87 19.76
N THR A 23 -9.10 17.57 19.35
CA THR A 23 -7.90 16.96 18.78
C THR A 23 -7.06 16.41 19.93
N MET A 24 -7.00 15.12 20.11
CA MET A 24 -5.94 14.50 20.92
C MET A 24 -4.62 14.62 20.13
N ALA A 25 -4.09 15.81 20.09
CA ALA A 25 -2.89 16.13 19.35
C ALA A 25 -1.66 15.60 20.10
N LYS A 26 -1.05 14.53 19.57
CA LYS A 26 0.38 14.35 19.83
C LYS A 26 1.11 15.59 19.27
N PRO A 27 2.07 16.16 20.00
CA PRO A 27 2.79 17.35 19.51
C PRO A 27 3.44 17.01 18.17
N MET A 28 3.19 17.85 17.16
CA MET A 28 3.90 17.81 15.88
C MET A 28 5.20 18.61 16.02
N SER A 29 6.27 18.19 15.36
CA SER A 29 7.45 19.02 15.22
C SER A 29 7.10 20.15 14.24
N PRO A 30 7.07 21.42 14.69
CA PRO A 30 6.72 22.54 13.83
C PRO A 30 7.81 22.73 12.75
N ASN A 31 7.39 23.07 11.53
CA ASN A 31 8.25 23.32 10.37
C ASN A 31 9.17 22.13 9.97
N ALA A 32 8.94 20.95 10.50
CA ALA A 32 9.67 19.77 10.09
C ALA A 32 9.06 19.17 8.82
N GLU A 33 9.94 18.88 7.87
CA GLU A 33 9.59 18.31 6.56
C GLU A 33 9.67 16.79 6.61
N VAL A 34 8.64 16.14 6.09
CA VAL A 34 8.58 14.68 5.92
C VAL A 34 8.39 14.35 4.45
N GLY A 35 9.28 13.57 3.88
CA GLY A 35 9.16 13.05 2.51
C GLY A 35 8.61 11.63 2.50
N ILE A 36 7.69 11.35 1.59
CA ILE A 36 7.05 10.03 1.46
C ILE A 36 7.09 9.58 0.00
N ASP A 37 7.66 8.40 -0.23
CA ASP A 37 7.48 7.64 -1.46
C ASP A 37 6.52 6.48 -1.20
N LEU A 38 5.35 6.55 -1.86
CA LEU A 38 4.27 5.59 -1.69
C LEU A 38 4.23 4.62 -2.86
N GLY A 39 4.53 3.34 -2.59
CA GLY A 39 4.34 2.26 -3.55
C GLY A 39 2.91 1.69 -3.55
N THR A 40 2.69 0.63 -4.32
CA THR A 40 1.40 -0.10 -4.33
C THR A 40 1.22 -1.02 -3.14
N SER A 41 2.30 -1.37 -2.43
CA SER A 41 2.33 -2.27 -1.28
C SER A 41 3.30 -1.86 -0.19
N THR A 42 4.12 -0.86 -0.43
CA THR A 42 5.15 -0.39 0.50
C THR A 42 5.13 1.12 0.61
N VAL A 43 5.66 1.64 1.68
CA VAL A 43 5.89 3.06 1.90
C VAL A 43 7.30 3.28 2.43
N ALA A 44 8.00 4.25 1.84
CA ALA A 44 9.25 4.79 2.36
C ALA A 44 8.99 6.19 2.93
N ILE A 45 9.55 6.47 4.09
CA ILE A 45 9.36 7.72 4.82
C ILE A 45 10.72 8.23 5.24
N THR A 46 10.97 9.50 4.98
CA THR A 46 12.19 10.19 5.39
C THR A 46 11.85 11.42 6.22
N TYR A 47 12.47 11.53 7.36
CA TYR A 47 12.35 12.60 8.32
C TYR A 47 13.71 12.89 8.95
N ASP A 48 13.90 14.01 9.64
CA ASP A 48 15.20 14.42 10.17
C ASP A 48 15.88 13.41 11.10
N LYS A 49 15.09 12.70 11.88
CA LYS A 49 15.59 11.78 12.93
C LYS A 49 15.28 10.32 12.67
N LYS A 50 14.60 9.99 11.56
CA LYS A 50 14.16 8.62 11.31
C LYS A 50 13.92 8.37 9.82
N LEU A 51 14.35 7.21 9.37
CA LEU A 51 13.92 6.60 8.12
C LEU A 51 13.04 5.40 8.41
N ASP A 52 12.12 5.13 7.49
CA ASP A 52 11.27 3.95 7.58
C ASP A 52 10.98 3.40 6.18
N LEU A 53 11.02 2.09 6.08
CA LEU A 53 10.64 1.34 4.89
C LEU A 53 9.82 0.13 5.33
N ARG A 54 8.53 0.17 5.07
CA ARG A 54 7.60 -0.88 5.53
C ARG A 54 6.58 -1.29 4.49
N GLU A 55 6.01 -2.47 4.68
CA GLU A 55 4.84 -2.93 3.94
C GLU A 55 3.58 -2.21 4.46
N LEU A 56 2.74 -1.74 3.53
CA LEU A 56 1.44 -1.17 3.88
C LEU A 56 0.49 -2.28 4.32
N GLY A 57 0.08 -2.26 5.58
CA GLY A 57 -0.90 -3.20 6.09
C GLY A 57 -0.43 -4.66 6.09
N GLY A 58 0.85 -4.94 6.25
CA GLY A 58 1.38 -6.31 6.36
C GLY A 58 0.70 -7.17 7.44
N GLU A 59 0.07 -6.54 8.42
CA GLU A 59 -0.71 -7.18 9.49
C GLU A 59 -1.93 -7.99 8.98
N VAL A 60 -2.32 -7.86 7.71
CA VAL A 60 -3.45 -8.60 7.12
C VAL A 60 -3.03 -9.77 6.23
N ASN A 61 -1.74 -10.07 6.09
CA ASN A 61 -1.25 -11.12 5.20
C ASN A 61 -1.84 -12.50 5.52
N ASP A 62 -1.99 -12.85 6.80
CA ASP A 62 -2.62 -14.10 7.21
C ASP A 62 -4.10 -14.16 6.81
N ILE A 63 -4.82 -13.03 6.96
CA ILE A 63 -6.21 -12.93 6.52
C ILE A 63 -6.32 -13.10 5.01
N GLU A 64 -5.41 -12.53 4.24
CA GLU A 64 -5.35 -12.70 2.78
C GLU A 64 -5.12 -14.16 2.38
N ALA A 65 -4.22 -14.85 3.06
CA ALA A 65 -3.97 -16.26 2.83
C ALA A 65 -5.22 -17.11 3.08
N GLU A 66 -5.95 -16.82 4.17
CA GLU A 66 -7.19 -17.52 4.52
C GLU A 66 -8.32 -17.21 3.52
N ILE A 67 -8.49 -15.94 3.12
CA ILE A 67 -9.44 -15.55 2.06
C ILE A 67 -9.14 -16.33 0.78
N ALA A 68 -7.87 -16.41 0.36
CA ALA A 68 -7.48 -17.16 -0.84
C ALA A 68 -7.77 -18.66 -0.71
N ARG A 69 -7.66 -19.24 0.49
CA ARG A 69 -8.05 -20.62 0.78
C ARG A 69 -9.56 -20.82 0.63
N LEU A 70 -10.36 -19.90 1.18
CA LEU A 70 -11.83 -19.95 1.06
C LEU A 70 -12.30 -19.72 -0.37
N ASP A 71 -11.67 -18.85 -1.14
CA ASP A 71 -11.96 -18.63 -2.56
C ASP A 71 -11.80 -19.94 -3.36
N ARG A 72 -10.71 -20.68 -3.13
CA ARG A 72 -10.50 -22.00 -3.75
C ARG A 72 -11.55 -23.02 -3.30
N LYS A 73 -11.97 -23.00 -2.03
CA LYS A 73 -13.03 -23.86 -1.50
C LYS A 73 -14.39 -23.54 -2.15
N LEU A 74 -14.76 -22.26 -2.24
CA LEU A 74 -15.98 -21.80 -2.90
C LEU A 74 -16.03 -22.21 -4.38
N ASP A 75 -14.89 -22.08 -5.08
CA ASP A 75 -14.81 -22.51 -6.49
C ASP A 75 -15.06 -24.03 -6.64
N ARG A 76 -14.45 -24.86 -5.77
CA ARG A 76 -14.70 -26.31 -5.77
C ARG A 76 -16.15 -26.65 -5.44
N GLN A 77 -16.74 -26.03 -4.41
CA GLN A 77 -18.14 -26.24 -4.02
C GLN A 77 -19.10 -25.82 -5.13
N ARG A 78 -18.84 -24.68 -5.78
CA ARG A 78 -19.66 -24.21 -6.91
C ARG A 78 -19.59 -25.17 -8.10
N ARG A 79 -18.41 -25.71 -8.41
CA ARG A 79 -18.26 -26.70 -9.49
C ARG A 79 -18.97 -28.02 -9.17
N ALA A 80 -18.84 -28.50 -7.94
CA ALA A 80 -19.49 -29.73 -7.50
C ALA A 80 -21.02 -29.66 -7.59
N SER A 81 -21.62 -28.50 -7.21
CA SER A 81 -23.08 -28.29 -7.28
C SER A 81 -23.60 -27.98 -8.70
N ASN A 82 -22.73 -27.68 -9.67
CA ASN A 82 -23.12 -27.20 -11.00
C ASN A 82 -22.22 -27.80 -12.11
N PRO A 83 -22.04 -29.13 -12.21
CA PRO A 83 -21.14 -29.72 -13.19
C PRO A 83 -21.57 -29.42 -14.64
N GLN A 84 -22.87 -29.23 -14.89
CA GLN A 84 -23.44 -28.91 -16.20
C GLN A 84 -22.93 -27.55 -16.74
N ASN A 85 -22.52 -26.64 -15.88
CA ASN A 85 -22.06 -25.32 -16.24
C ASN A 85 -20.58 -25.25 -16.65
N TYR A 86 -19.86 -26.38 -16.57
CA TYR A 86 -18.42 -26.45 -16.83
C TYR A 86 -18.08 -27.38 -18.02
N ASP A 87 -17.06 -27.02 -18.76
CA ASP A 87 -16.49 -27.85 -19.81
C ASP A 87 -15.53 -28.94 -19.24
N LYS A 88 -15.04 -29.85 -20.09
CA LYS A 88 -14.08 -30.91 -19.71
C LYS A 88 -12.77 -30.38 -19.11
N LEU A 89 -12.43 -29.10 -19.37
CA LEU A 89 -11.26 -28.44 -18.83
C LEU A 89 -11.57 -27.62 -17.56
N GLY A 90 -12.77 -27.76 -17.00
CA GLY A 90 -13.22 -27.08 -15.80
C GLY A 90 -13.45 -25.57 -15.99
N ARG A 91 -13.61 -25.11 -17.22
CA ARG A 91 -13.96 -23.71 -17.53
C ARG A 91 -15.46 -23.57 -17.66
N ILE A 92 -15.97 -22.38 -17.29
CA ILE A 92 -17.41 -22.08 -17.45
C ILE A 92 -17.75 -22.09 -18.95
N LYS A 93 -18.71 -22.94 -19.34
CA LYS A 93 -19.20 -23.03 -20.72
C LYS A 93 -19.68 -21.68 -21.22
N ARG A 94 -19.43 -21.37 -22.48
CA ARG A 94 -20.07 -20.21 -23.14
C ARG A 94 -21.53 -20.53 -23.42
N LEU A 95 -22.39 -19.58 -23.16
CA LEU A 95 -23.81 -19.68 -23.49
C LEU A 95 -24.07 -19.13 -24.89
N LYS A 96 -25.10 -19.64 -25.54
CA LYS A 96 -25.65 -19.04 -26.76
C LYS A 96 -26.42 -17.77 -26.43
N LYS A 97 -26.61 -16.91 -27.44
CA LYS A 97 -27.37 -15.66 -27.29
C LYS A 97 -28.82 -16.00 -26.85
N GLY A 98 -29.26 -15.44 -25.73
CA GLY A 98 -30.59 -15.69 -25.15
C GLY A 98 -30.65 -16.77 -24.08
N GLU A 99 -29.64 -17.61 -23.94
CA GLU A 99 -29.60 -18.60 -22.86
C GLU A 99 -29.19 -17.98 -21.53
N ARG A 100 -29.81 -18.44 -20.44
CA ARG A 100 -29.46 -18.08 -19.06
C ARG A 100 -28.85 -19.28 -18.35
N ARG A 101 -27.86 -19.01 -17.46
CA ARG A 101 -27.23 -20.05 -16.65
C ARG A 101 -27.85 -20.07 -15.27
N GLU A 102 -28.28 -21.23 -14.85
CA GLU A 102 -28.73 -21.46 -13.48
C GLU A 102 -27.56 -21.93 -12.61
N TRP A 103 -27.57 -21.43 -11.37
CA TRP A 103 -26.57 -21.77 -10.36
C TRP A 103 -27.25 -22.29 -9.11
N HIS A 104 -26.85 -23.47 -8.68
CA HIS A 104 -27.27 -24.07 -7.43
C HIS A 104 -26.13 -23.98 -6.41
N TYR A 105 -26.49 -23.63 -5.17
CA TYR A 105 -25.53 -23.47 -4.10
C TYR A 105 -25.93 -24.30 -2.88
N SER A 106 -25.01 -25.14 -2.39
CA SER A 106 -25.22 -25.96 -1.20
C SER A 106 -25.18 -25.10 0.07
N GLN A 107 -25.75 -25.62 1.18
CA GLN A 107 -25.61 -24.99 2.49
C GLN A 107 -24.15 -24.80 2.90
N GLY A 108 -23.27 -25.76 2.56
CA GLY A 108 -21.84 -25.64 2.77
C GLY A 108 -21.19 -24.50 2.01
N TYR A 109 -21.68 -24.20 0.79
CA TYR A 109 -21.25 -23.03 0.02
C TYR A 109 -21.62 -21.73 0.75
N TYR A 110 -22.85 -21.60 1.22
CA TYR A 110 -23.28 -20.37 1.94
C TYR A 110 -22.49 -20.18 3.23
N LYS A 111 -22.26 -21.23 4.04
CA LYS A 111 -21.40 -21.15 5.24
C LYS A 111 -20.00 -20.62 4.90
N THR A 112 -19.39 -21.14 3.83
CA THR A 112 -18.07 -20.72 3.38
C THR A 112 -18.09 -19.28 2.86
N PHE A 113 -19.14 -18.88 2.14
CA PHE A 113 -19.33 -17.52 1.61
C PHE A 113 -19.45 -16.48 2.74
N TYR A 114 -20.25 -16.76 3.77
CA TYR A 114 -20.39 -15.84 4.91
C TYR A 114 -19.11 -15.72 5.71
N LEU A 115 -18.39 -16.83 5.95
CA LEU A 115 -17.08 -16.79 6.60
C LEU A 115 -16.10 -15.91 5.81
N ARG A 116 -16.02 -16.09 4.50
CA ARG A 116 -15.21 -15.24 3.62
C ARG A 116 -15.61 -13.76 3.73
N ARG A 117 -16.90 -13.44 3.72
CA ARG A 117 -17.42 -12.07 3.88
C ARG A 117 -16.96 -11.44 5.21
N THR A 118 -17.03 -12.19 6.30
CA THR A 118 -16.54 -11.76 7.62
C THR A 118 -15.05 -11.46 7.59
N LEU A 119 -14.24 -12.30 6.94
CA LEU A 119 -12.80 -12.05 6.80
C LEU A 119 -12.51 -10.80 5.98
N TYR A 120 -13.26 -10.51 4.92
CA TYR A 120 -13.12 -9.25 4.17
C TYR A 120 -13.42 -8.03 5.04
N ALA A 121 -14.47 -8.06 5.86
CA ALA A 121 -14.80 -6.99 6.79
C ALA A 121 -13.68 -6.82 7.84
N LYS A 122 -13.18 -7.91 8.44
CA LYS A 122 -12.06 -7.90 9.39
C LYS A 122 -10.78 -7.33 8.75
N ARG A 123 -10.47 -7.73 7.51
CA ARG A 123 -9.33 -7.19 6.76
C ARG A 123 -9.44 -5.68 6.57
N GLN A 124 -10.59 -5.21 6.11
CA GLN A 124 -10.83 -3.78 5.87
C GLN A 124 -10.68 -2.96 7.16
N ALA A 125 -11.23 -3.45 8.28
CA ALA A 125 -11.11 -2.80 9.56
C ALA A 125 -9.63 -2.71 10.02
N LYS A 126 -8.86 -3.80 9.91
CA LYS A 126 -7.44 -3.80 10.24
C LYS A 126 -6.61 -2.88 9.35
N LEU A 127 -6.86 -2.87 8.02
CA LEU A 127 -6.18 -1.94 7.11
C LEU A 127 -6.48 -0.49 7.46
N LYS A 128 -7.76 -0.16 7.73
CA LYS A 128 -8.13 1.18 8.17
C LYS A 128 -7.37 1.57 9.44
N GLN A 129 -7.37 0.70 10.45
CA GLN A 129 -6.65 0.94 11.70
C GLN A 129 -5.14 1.13 11.50
N PHE A 130 -4.52 0.32 10.65
CA PHE A 130 -3.11 0.47 10.28
C PHE A 130 -2.82 1.84 9.65
N HIS A 131 -3.62 2.23 8.65
CA HIS A 131 -3.42 3.51 7.96
C HIS A 131 -3.67 4.70 8.86
N GLU A 132 -4.65 4.63 9.76
CA GLU A 132 -4.91 5.66 10.75
C GLU A 132 -3.73 5.82 11.73
N ARG A 133 -3.14 4.71 12.20
CA ARG A 133 -1.95 4.74 13.08
C ARG A 133 -0.73 5.27 12.34
N LEU A 134 -0.50 4.82 11.10
CA LEU A 134 0.63 5.30 10.28
C LEU A 134 0.52 6.80 10.01
N ALA A 135 -0.66 7.30 9.69
CA ALA A 135 -0.89 8.73 9.50
C ALA A 135 -0.58 9.54 10.78
N GLU A 136 -0.99 9.03 11.98
CA GLU A 136 -0.64 9.64 13.26
C GLU A 136 0.87 9.65 13.52
N GLU A 137 1.54 8.54 13.22
CA GLU A 137 2.99 8.43 13.38
C GLU A 137 3.70 9.48 12.49
N ILE A 138 3.30 9.62 11.23
CA ILE A 138 3.89 10.59 10.31
C ILE A 138 3.62 12.04 10.77
N LEU A 139 2.39 12.33 11.19
CA LEU A 139 2.03 13.67 11.68
C LEU A 139 2.74 14.04 12.99
N SER A 140 3.22 13.07 13.76
CA SER A 140 4.08 13.35 14.92
C SER A 140 5.52 13.72 14.52
N MET A 141 5.97 13.35 13.32
CA MET A 141 7.31 13.65 12.82
C MET A 141 7.44 15.08 12.31
N GLY A 142 6.39 15.61 11.66
CA GLY A 142 6.42 16.96 11.11
C GLY A 142 5.07 17.44 10.62
N ASN A 143 4.97 18.73 10.33
CA ASN A 143 3.75 19.37 9.82
C ASN A 143 3.78 19.70 8.31
N GLN A 144 4.93 19.54 7.65
CA GLN A 144 5.09 19.73 6.20
C GLN A 144 5.34 18.36 5.55
N ILE A 145 4.32 17.79 4.92
CA ILE A 145 4.38 16.43 4.41
C ILE A 145 4.31 16.43 2.90
N ASN A 146 5.38 15.96 2.26
CA ASN A 146 5.55 15.92 0.82
C ASN A 146 5.38 14.49 0.31
N VAL A 147 4.41 14.27 -0.57
CA VAL A 147 4.09 12.95 -1.12
C VAL A 147 4.06 12.99 -2.64
N GLU A 148 4.63 11.99 -3.31
CA GLU A 148 4.50 11.85 -4.75
C GLU A 148 3.05 11.51 -5.15
N ARG A 149 2.51 12.21 -6.15
CA ARG A 149 1.17 11.98 -6.66
C ARG A 149 1.13 10.73 -7.54
N MET A 150 0.52 9.66 -7.06
CA MET A 150 0.37 8.40 -7.78
C MET A 150 -1.04 8.17 -8.27
N SER A 151 -1.21 7.76 -9.55
CA SER A 151 -2.49 7.38 -10.13
C SER A 151 -2.79 5.90 -9.87
N MET A 152 -3.43 5.58 -8.75
CA MET A 152 -3.81 4.20 -8.40
C MET A 152 -4.76 3.59 -9.42
N ALA A 153 -5.70 4.37 -9.97
CA ALA A 153 -6.60 3.94 -11.04
C ALA A 153 -5.82 3.56 -12.31
N GLY A 154 -4.79 4.34 -12.68
CA GLY A 154 -3.92 4.05 -13.81
C GLY A 154 -3.10 2.78 -13.62
N LEU A 155 -2.57 2.57 -12.42
CA LEU A 155 -1.76 1.40 -12.06
C LEU A 155 -2.60 0.11 -11.99
N SER A 156 -3.87 0.18 -11.61
CA SER A 156 -4.74 -0.99 -11.53
C SER A 156 -5.29 -1.45 -12.88
N LYS A 157 -5.23 -0.61 -13.92
CA LYS A 157 -5.70 -0.96 -15.27
C LYS A 157 -4.94 -2.15 -15.83
N ARG A 158 -5.65 -3.03 -16.56
CA ARG A 158 -5.02 -4.13 -17.29
C ARG A 158 -4.18 -3.62 -18.46
N SER A 159 -3.11 -4.34 -18.79
CA SER A 159 -2.32 -4.03 -20.00
C SER A 159 -3.18 -4.15 -21.25
N LYS A 160 -3.10 -3.16 -22.15
CA LYS A 160 -3.79 -3.20 -23.43
C LYS A 160 -3.19 -4.26 -24.37
N LYS A 161 -1.84 -4.34 -24.42
CA LYS A 161 -1.11 -5.27 -25.29
C LYS A 161 -0.84 -6.61 -24.57
N THR A 162 -1.01 -7.72 -25.27
CA THR A 162 -0.60 -9.04 -24.81
C THR A 162 0.90 -9.20 -25.12
N LYS A 163 1.70 -9.47 -24.09
CA LYS A 163 3.12 -9.83 -24.25
C LYS A 163 3.26 -11.33 -24.08
N ILE A 164 4.13 -11.95 -24.85
CA ILE A 164 4.46 -13.38 -24.75
C ILE A 164 5.72 -13.54 -23.91
N ASN A 165 5.70 -14.48 -22.99
CA ASN A 165 6.88 -14.86 -22.20
C ASN A 165 7.87 -15.58 -23.13
N PRO A 166 9.07 -15.06 -23.37
CA PRO A 166 10.02 -15.65 -24.30
C PRO A 166 10.51 -17.04 -23.87
N LYS A 167 10.50 -17.32 -22.56
CA LYS A 167 10.94 -18.62 -22.02
C LYS A 167 9.88 -19.72 -22.09
N MET A 168 8.61 -19.34 -22.01
CA MET A 168 7.50 -20.30 -21.89
C MET A 168 6.55 -20.31 -23.11
N GLY A 169 6.72 -19.41 -24.07
CA GLY A 169 5.84 -19.25 -25.22
C GLY A 169 4.38 -18.88 -24.88
N ARG A 170 4.08 -18.57 -23.62
CA ARG A 170 2.72 -18.29 -23.13
C ARG A 170 2.50 -16.79 -22.93
N PRO A 171 1.27 -16.27 -23.12
CA PRO A 171 0.96 -14.90 -22.84
C PRO A 171 1.17 -14.55 -21.35
N TYR A 172 1.82 -13.42 -21.08
CA TYR A 172 1.83 -12.86 -19.73
C TYR A 172 0.43 -12.43 -19.29
N SER A 173 0.18 -12.49 -18.00
CA SER A 173 -1.06 -11.95 -17.43
C SER A 173 -1.18 -10.45 -17.77
N LYS A 174 -2.36 -10.04 -18.26
CA LYS A 174 -2.69 -8.62 -18.42
C LYS A 174 -2.93 -7.89 -17.10
N LYS A 175 -3.00 -8.61 -15.97
CA LYS A 175 -3.11 -8.02 -14.63
C LYS A 175 -1.81 -7.29 -14.31
N ARG A 176 -1.96 -6.10 -13.70
CA ARG A 176 -0.85 -5.28 -13.22
C ARG A 176 -0.90 -5.20 -11.69
N PHE A 177 -0.93 -4.03 -11.12
CA PHE A 177 -0.87 -3.80 -9.69
C PHE A 177 -2.24 -3.85 -8.98
N GLY A 178 -3.34 -4.11 -9.68
CA GLY A 178 -4.69 -4.06 -9.11
C GLY A 178 -4.90 -4.93 -7.87
N LYS A 179 -4.28 -6.13 -7.81
CA LYS A 179 -4.34 -6.98 -6.61
C LYS A 179 -3.57 -6.36 -5.44
N SER A 180 -2.36 -5.86 -5.69
CA SER A 180 -1.55 -5.19 -4.68
C SER A 180 -2.28 -3.97 -4.12
N ILE A 181 -2.80 -3.09 -4.99
CA ILE A 181 -3.56 -1.91 -4.59
C ILE A 181 -4.82 -2.29 -3.78
N ALA A 182 -5.54 -3.34 -4.17
CA ALA A 182 -6.72 -3.80 -3.44
C ALA A 182 -6.37 -4.37 -2.06
N ASN A 183 -5.21 -5.03 -1.94
CA ASN A 183 -4.79 -5.63 -0.68
C ASN A 183 -4.23 -4.63 0.32
N HIS A 184 -3.49 -3.63 -0.15
CA HIS A 184 -2.78 -2.67 0.71
C HIS A 184 -3.47 -1.31 0.82
N ALA A 185 -4.47 -1.03 -0.04
CA ALA A 185 -5.29 0.19 -0.04
C ALA A 185 -4.50 1.51 0.12
N PRO A 186 -3.47 1.79 -0.71
CA PRO A 186 -2.65 3.00 -0.56
C PRO A 186 -3.44 4.31 -0.65
N SER A 187 -4.56 4.35 -1.38
CA SER A 187 -5.45 5.53 -1.40
C SER A 187 -6.07 5.81 -0.04
N MET A 188 -6.47 4.78 0.70
CA MET A 188 -7.03 4.92 2.07
C MET A 188 -6.00 5.54 3.02
N PHE A 189 -4.72 5.20 2.87
CA PHE A 189 -3.64 5.82 3.63
C PHE A 189 -3.54 7.32 3.34
N ILE A 190 -3.51 7.72 2.06
CA ILE A 190 -3.44 9.14 1.68
C ILE A 190 -4.66 9.91 2.17
N GLU A 191 -5.86 9.33 2.11
CA GLU A 191 -7.09 9.95 2.64
C GLU A 191 -6.99 10.15 4.16
N ALA A 192 -6.53 9.14 4.91
CA ALA A 192 -6.35 9.23 6.35
C ALA A 192 -5.31 10.32 6.70
N LEU A 193 -4.17 10.33 6.01
CA LEU A 193 -3.11 11.32 6.22
C LEU A 193 -3.59 12.75 5.93
N THR A 194 -4.27 12.95 4.80
CA THR A 194 -4.79 14.27 4.40
C THR A 194 -5.85 14.77 5.38
N ARG A 195 -6.81 13.92 5.75
CA ARG A 195 -7.89 14.26 6.68
C ARG A 195 -7.35 14.61 8.07
N LYS A 196 -6.45 13.79 8.61
CA LYS A 196 -5.83 14.03 9.91
C LYS A 196 -4.87 15.22 9.89
N GLY A 197 -4.12 15.38 8.81
CA GLY A 197 -3.27 16.53 8.59
C GLY A 197 -4.06 17.83 8.64
N LYS A 198 -5.16 17.93 7.89
CA LYS A 198 -6.06 19.10 7.93
C LYS A 198 -6.57 19.38 9.35
N ALA A 199 -6.99 18.35 10.09
CA ALA A 199 -7.50 18.51 11.46
C ALA A 199 -6.44 19.01 12.45
N ARG A 200 -5.14 18.83 12.14
CA ARG A 200 -4.01 19.21 12.98
C ARG A 200 -3.27 20.47 12.49
N GLY A 201 -3.72 21.08 11.40
CA GLY A 201 -3.02 22.21 10.79
C GLY A 201 -1.71 21.82 10.07
N ALA A 202 -1.53 20.54 9.72
CA ALA A 202 -0.42 20.11 8.89
C ALA A 202 -0.73 20.27 7.41
N THR A 203 0.28 20.59 6.62
CA THR A 203 0.21 20.70 5.16
C THR A 203 0.62 19.37 4.54
N VAL A 204 -0.28 18.75 3.79
CA VAL A 204 0.01 17.53 3.01
C VAL A 204 -0.01 17.88 1.53
N THR A 205 1.16 18.02 0.93
CA THR A 205 1.32 18.43 -0.46
C THR A 205 1.60 17.22 -1.34
N ARG A 206 0.84 17.11 -2.45
CA ARG A 206 0.96 16.01 -3.41
C ARG A 206 1.57 16.55 -4.71
N TYR A 207 2.81 16.22 -4.96
CA TYR A 207 3.57 16.71 -6.09
C TYR A 207 3.43 15.82 -7.34
N ASP A 208 3.43 16.44 -8.52
CA ASP A 208 3.46 15.70 -9.80
C ASP A 208 4.84 15.02 -9.97
N PRO A 209 4.89 13.72 -10.23
CA PRO A 209 6.16 13.00 -10.42
C PRO A 209 6.92 13.38 -11.68
N LYS A 210 6.26 13.96 -12.69
CA LYS A 210 6.86 14.21 -14.01
C LYS A 210 8.02 15.20 -13.98
N PRO A 211 7.90 16.38 -13.35
CA PRO A 211 9.03 17.31 -13.24
C PRO A 211 10.10 16.81 -12.25
N ILE A 212 9.68 16.19 -11.14
CA ILE A 212 10.58 15.82 -10.03
C ILE A 212 11.43 14.60 -10.39
N LYS A 213 10.82 13.56 -10.97
CA LYS A 213 11.47 12.28 -11.32
C LYS A 213 12.33 11.70 -10.18
N ALA A 214 11.86 11.76 -8.92
CA ALA A 214 12.63 11.41 -7.73
C ALA A 214 13.35 10.06 -7.83
N SER A 215 12.69 9.04 -8.40
CA SER A 215 13.31 7.71 -8.59
C SER A 215 14.46 7.68 -9.61
N GLN A 216 14.66 8.75 -10.41
CA GLN A 216 15.69 8.83 -11.45
C GLN A 216 16.76 9.87 -11.11
N TYR A 217 16.42 10.89 -10.36
CA TYR A 217 17.27 12.03 -10.05
C TYR A 217 18.43 11.65 -9.12
N ASP A 218 19.61 12.14 -9.43
CA ASP A 218 20.82 12.04 -8.62
C ASP A 218 21.22 13.45 -8.15
N HIS A 219 21.16 13.69 -6.84
CA HIS A 219 21.46 15.02 -6.30
C HIS A 219 22.98 15.33 -6.33
N THR A 220 23.84 14.35 -6.50
CA THR A 220 25.30 14.57 -6.47
C THR A 220 25.82 15.21 -7.75
N ASP A 221 25.17 14.93 -8.90
CA ASP A 221 25.55 15.48 -10.21
C ASP A 221 24.38 16.17 -10.95
N GLY A 222 23.19 16.20 -10.34
CA GLY A 222 21.99 16.78 -10.98
C GLY A 222 21.41 15.95 -12.14
N SER A 223 21.93 14.75 -12.41
CA SER A 223 21.52 13.93 -13.54
C SER A 223 20.25 13.13 -13.29
N ASN A 224 19.59 12.71 -14.38
CA ASN A 224 18.44 11.81 -14.34
C ASN A 224 18.76 10.52 -15.10
N LYS A 225 18.86 9.40 -14.37
CA LYS A 225 19.14 8.07 -14.93
C LYS A 225 17.95 7.13 -14.73
N LYS A 226 17.33 6.69 -15.83
CA LYS A 226 16.20 5.76 -15.79
C LYS A 226 16.70 4.34 -15.57
N ALA A 227 16.23 3.68 -14.49
CA ALA A 227 16.52 2.29 -14.19
C ALA A 227 15.25 1.41 -14.29
N PRO A 228 15.40 0.09 -14.52
CA PRO A 228 14.29 -0.87 -14.48
C PRO A 228 13.60 -0.86 -13.11
N LEU A 229 12.28 -1.12 -13.07
CA LEU A 229 11.52 -1.20 -11.82
C LEU A 229 11.98 -2.33 -10.89
N SER A 230 12.63 -3.36 -11.44
CA SER A 230 13.22 -4.47 -10.67
C SER A 230 14.48 -4.08 -9.91
N GLN A 231 15.18 -3.02 -10.34
CA GLN A 231 16.36 -2.52 -9.67
C GLN A 231 15.94 -1.70 -8.45
N ARG A 232 16.25 -2.21 -7.26
CA ARG A 232 15.86 -1.62 -5.98
C ARG A 232 16.98 -0.82 -5.32
N GLU A 233 18.21 -1.04 -5.75
CA GLU A 233 19.38 -0.27 -5.36
C GLU A 233 19.78 0.68 -6.48
N LYS A 234 20.13 1.91 -6.12
CA LYS A 234 20.64 2.94 -7.00
C LYS A 234 22.07 3.28 -6.57
N THR A 235 22.99 3.34 -7.53
CA THR A 235 24.32 3.86 -7.31
C THR A 235 24.35 5.31 -7.77
N LEU A 236 24.70 6.21 -6.87
CA LEU A 236 24.84 7.64 -7.13
C LEU A 236 26.20 7.92 -7.81
N SER A 237 26.36 9.08 -8.40
CA SER A 237 27.57 9.46 -9.13
C SER A 237 28.81 9.62 -8.24
N ASN A 238 28.60 9.82 -6.93
CA ASN A 238 29.66 9.79 -5.91
C ASN A 238 30.07 8.36 -5.48
N GLY A 239 29.43 7.30 -6.05
CA GLY A 239 29.68 5.90 -5.72
C GLY A 239 28.82 5.32 -4.61
N ASP A 240 28.03 6.13 -3.90
CA ASP A 240 27.15 5.65 -2.84
C ASP A 240 26.02 4.77 -3.38
N LYS A 241 25.75 3.69 -2.66
CA LYS A 241 24.61 2.81 -2.92
C LYS A 241 23.47 3.15 -1.97
N VAL A 242 22.28 3.38 -2.54
CA VAL A 242 21.07 3.72 -1.77
C VAL A 242 19.89 2.88 -2.22
N GLN A 243 19.01 2.52 -1.28
CA GLN A 243 17.74 1.90 -1.60
C GLN A 243 16.84 2.94 -2.26
N ARG A 244 16.32 2.61 -3.43
CA ARG A 244 15.69 3.56 -4.35
C ARG A 244 14.48 4.30 -3.75
N ASP A 245 13.60 3.56 -3.06
CA ASP A 245 12.35 4.14 -2.56
C ASP A 245 12.62 5.03 -1.32
N LEU A 246 13.61 4.67 -0.45
CA LEU A 246 14.09 5.54 0.63
C LEU A 246 14.74 6.81 0.10
N TYR A 247 15.54 6.68 -0.96
CA TYR A 247 16.17 7.83 -1.58
C TYR A 247 15.14 8.74 -2.28
N SER A 248 14.11 8.18 -2.92
CA SER A 248 13.00 8.96 -3.46
C SER A 248 12.27 9.73 -2.35
N ALA A 249 12.00 9.08 -1.21
CA ALA A 249 11.39 9.76 -0.05
C ALA A 249 12.30 10.87 0.50
N PHE A 250 13.62 10.67 0.51
CA PHE A 250 14.58 11.72 0.88
C PHE A 250 14.50 12.93 -0.06
N LEU A 251 14.45 12.70 -1.37
CA LEU A 251 14.29 13.79 -2.33
C LEU A 251 12.96 14.53 -2.17
N MET A 252 11.88 13.81 -1.86
CA MET A 252 10.57 14.42 -1.55
C MET A 252 10.63 15.31 -0.30
N LYS A 253 11.44 14.96 0.72
CA LYS A 253 11.70 15.82 1.87
C LYS A 253 12.45 17.07 1.48
N CYS A 254 13.36 17.00 0.50
CA CYS A 254 14.23 18.07 0.08
C CYS A 254 13.62 18.98 -1.00
N LEU A 255 12.29 19.00 -1.17
CA LEU A 255 11.64 19.89 -2.14
C LEU A 255 11.62 21.34 -1.65
N ASN A 256 11.66 22.26 -2.61
CA ASN A 256 11.30 23.67 -2.41
C ASN A 256 9.76 23.81 -2.45
N ALA A 257 9.25 24.97 -2.08
CA ALA A 257 7.82 25.26 -2.10
C ALA A 257 7.20 25.17 -3.52
N ASP A 258 7.98 25.43 -4.55
CA ASP A 258 7.59 25.30 -5.97
C ASP A 258 7.59 23.86 -6.49
N GLY A 259 8.02 22.90 -5.66
CA GLY A 259 8.11 21.47 -6.03
C GLY A 259 9.39 21.08 -6.77
N THR A 260 10.37 21.96 -6.88
CA THR A 260 11.70 21.62 -7.39
C THR A 260 12.57 20.97 -6.31
N ILE A 261 13.52 20.11 -6.70
CA ILE A 261 14.47 19.53 -5.75
C ILE A 261 15.49 20.59 -5.34
N SER A 262 15.61 20.83 -4.04
CA SER A 262 16.60 21.75 -3.48
C SER A 262 17.95 21.06 -3.33
N GLN A 263 18.91 21.41 -4.18
CA GLN A 263 20.30 20.91 -4.09
C GLN A 263 20.93 21.25 -2.73
N TYR A 264 20.65 22.45 -2.22
CA TYR A 264 21.13 22.88 -0.90
C TYR A 264 20.62 21.96 0.22
N LYS A 265 19.29 21.67 0.26
CA LYS A 265 18.72 20.76 1.25
C LYS A 265 19.27 19.34 1.09
N CYS A 266 19.39 18.86 -0.14
CA CYS A 266 19.97 17.53 -0.39
C CYS A 266 21.38 17.44 0.17
N ASN A 267 22.28 18.34 -0.18
CA ASN A 267 23.66 18.32 0.29
C ASN A 267 23.76 18.44 1.82
N ARG A 268 22.92 19.28 2.42
CA ARG A 268 22.88 19.49 3.87
C ARG A 268 22.43 18.27 4.64
N PHE A 269 21.37 17.58 4.18
CA PHE A 269 20.75 16.48 4.92
C PHE A 269 21.25 15.08 4.49
N TYR A 270 21.96 14.97 3.38
CA TYR A 270 22.40 13.67 2.85
C TYR A 270 23.32 12.88 3.78
N PRO A 271 24.32 13.47 4.47
CA PRO A 271 25.18 12.71 5.37
C PRO A 271 24.41 11.97 6.46
N GLU A 272 23.45 12.65 7.10
CA GLU A 272 22.62 12.04 8.13
C GLU A 272 21.61 11.04 7.54
N PHE A 273 21.03 11.34 6.37
CA PHE A 273 20.23 10.37 5.64
C PHE A 273 21.03 9.09 5.36
N LYS A 274 22.25 9.19 4.85
CA LYS A 274 23.08 8.04 4.50
C LYS A 274 23.43 7.18 5.72
N ARG A 275 23.74 7.80 6.84
CA ARG A 275 23.98 7.09 8.11
C ARG A 275 22.75 6.29 8.54
N MET A 276 21.60 6.95 8.64
CA MET A 276 20.33 6.31 9.02
C MET A 276 19.88 5.23 8.01
N HIS A 277 20.13 5.47 6.72
CA HIS A 277 19.84 4.52 5.65
C HIS A 277 20.60 3.20 5.84
N ASP A 278 21.90 3.29 6.10
CA ASP A 278 22.75 2.10 6.25
C ASP A 278 22.38 1.33 7.51
N GLU A 279 22.10 2.02 8.61
CA GLU A 279 21.59 1.43 9.86
C GLU A 279 20.25 0.70 9.64
N LEU A 280 19.28 1.35 8.97
CA LEU A 280 17.98 0.75 8.68
C LEU A 280 18.11 -0.48 7.79
N LEU A 281 18.92 -0.43 6.73
CA LEU A 281 19.11 -1.58 5.84
C LEU A 281 19.82 -2.74 6.55
N ALA A 282 20.79 -2.45 7.40
CA ALA A 282 21.45 -3.47 8.20
C ALA A 282 20.44 -4.16 9.14
N GLU A 283 19.56 -3.41 9.78
CA GLU A 283 18.50 -3.94 10.64
C GLU A 283 17.49 -4.79 9.86
N LEU A 284 17.01 -4.31 8.72
CA LEU A 284 16.06 -5.06 7.88
C LEU A 284 16.68 -6.37 7.37
N ARG A 285 17.96 -6.36 7.00
CA ARG A 285 18.71 -7.56 6.58
C ARG A 285 18.87 -8.56 7.74
N ARG A 286 19.15 -8.09 8.96
CA ARG A 286 19.18 -8.94 10.17
C ARG A 286 17.82 -9.59 10.43
N GLN A 287 16.74 -8.82 10.35
CA GLN A 287 15.38 -9.35 10.50
C GLN A 287 15.03 -10.40 9.43
N LYS A 288 15.49 -10.19 8.19
CA LYS A 288 15.32 -11.15 7.10
C LYS A 288 16.09 -12.45 7.35
N ALA A 289 17.34 -12.34 7.80
CA ALA A 289 18.16 -13.49 8.19
C ALA A 289 17.53 -14.25 9.37
N GLY A 290 16.84 -13.54 10.30
CA GLY A 290 16.05 -14.11 11.38
C GLY A 290 14.69 -14.70 10.94
N GLY A 291 14.43 -14.79 9.62
CA GLY A 291 13.24 -15.46 9.07
C GLY A 291 12.04 -14.53 8.79
N LYS A 292 12.14 -13.22 9.03
CA LYS A 292 11.09 -12.29 8.67
C LYS A 292 11.00 -12.13 7.15
N LYS A 293 9.78 -12.29 6.62
CA LYS A 293 9.52 -12.14 5.19
C LYS A 293 9.21 -10.67 4.85
N PHE A 294 9.87 -10.16 3.83
CA PHE A 294 9.62 -8.84 3.28
C PHE A 294 9.15 -8.93 1.83
N PRO A 295 8.30 -8.00 1.36
CA PRO A 295 7.99 -7.87 -0.05
C PRO A 295 9.26 -7.66 -0.89
N SER A 296 9.37 -8.34 -2.03
CA SER A 296 10.55 -8.23 -2.92
C SER A 296 10.79 -6.80 -3.42
N CYS A 297 9.76 -5.95 -3.43
CA CYS A 297 9.88 -4.54 -3.80
C CYS A 297 10.65 -3.70 -2.78
N MET A 298 10.85 -4.16 -1.55
CA MET A 298 11.70 -3.46 -0.56
C MET A 298 13.18 -3.54 -0.88
N GLY A 299 13.63 -4.54 -1.64
CA GLY A 299 15.05 -4.68 -2.03
C GLY A 299 15.99 -5.00 -0.87
N VAL A 300 15.49 -5.71 0.14
CA VAL A 300 16.22 -6.07 1.38
C VAL A 300 16.66 -7.53 1.33
#